data_4cef7331820be345301bcbaf86f842cd
#
_entry.id   4cef7331820be345301bcbaf86f842cd
#
_cell.length_a   1.000
_cell.length_b   1.000
_cell.length_c   1.000
_cell.angle_alpha   90.00
_cell.angle_beta   90.00
_cell.angle_gamma   90.00
#
_symmetry.space_group_name_H-M   'P 1'
#
loop_
_entity.id
_entity.type
_entity.pdbx_description
1 polymer ?
#
loop_
_entity_poly.entity_id
_entity_poly.type
_entity_poly.pdbx_seq_one_letter_code
_entity_poly.pdbx_strand_id
1 'polypeptide(L)'
;MNTFFKFISYFMILRRVYNSALATRDGRAMCKELNTKMLLLSPQSQMVMNGPSARCEERLQDCAEILNSTVKALKDGQVVAVPTDTIYGLACLAQNSNAIKTVYDIKGRDGQKPLAICVGEIQDIYKYCKVSVKEELLGDLLPGPVTLVLERAEVLNTDLNPFTPLVGVRIPDHAFMRRLCQMCGEPLALTSANISSHSSTVAVHEFQDLWPLLAVVVDGGPIGDKSRLGSTVVDLSVLGKYRIIRPGCAFSSTVDVLERKYGLSDTGDHQ
;
A
#
# COMPACT_ATOMS: atom_id res chain seq x y z
N MET A 1 -33.37 -9.99 14.77
CA MET A 1 -33.94 -9.44 13.53
C MET A 1 -33.67 -7.93 13.37
N ASN A 2 -32.59 -7.37 13.95
CA ASN A 2 -32.38 -5.89 13.98
C ASN A 2 -31.00 -5.42 13.50
N THR A 3 -30.09 -6.29 13.13
CA THR A 3 -28.74 -5.89 12.71
C THR A 3 -28.61 -5.83 11.18
N PHE A 4 -29.39 -6.62 10.46
CA PHE A 4 -29.38 -6.66 8.99
C PHE A 4 -30.05 -5.44 8.35
N PHE A 5 -31.08 -4.86 8.98
CA PHE A 5 -31.75 -3.67 8.50
C PHE A 5 -30.93 -2.38 8.69
N LYS A 6 -30.04 -2.33 9.69
CA LYS A 6 -29.14 -1.17 9.87
C LYS A 6 -28.05 -1.11 8.80
N PHE A 7 -27.59 -2.26 8.29
CA PHE A 7 -26.57 -2.29 7.22
C PHE A 7 -27.13 -1.82 5.87
N ILE A 8 -28.35 -2.23 5.51
CA ILE A 8 -29.02 -1.79 4.26
C ILE A 8 -29.36 -0.30 4.32
N SER A 9 -29.77 0.21 5.46
CA SER A 9 -30.04 1.64 5.67
C SER A 9 -28.77 2.51 5.56
N TYR A 10 -27.63 2.01 6.03
CA TYR A 10 -26.34 2.70 5.93
C TYR A 10 -25.86 2.79 4.46
N PHE A 11 -26.08 1.71 3.67
CA PHE A 11 -25.77 1.71 2.24
C PHE A 11 -26.67 2.63 1.42
N MET A 12 -27.95 2.77 1.77
CA MET A 12 -28.86 3.70 1.08
C MET A 12 -28.63 5.17 1.48
N ILE A 13 -28.19 5.43 2.71
CA ILE A 13 -27.87 6.80 3.18
C ILE A 13 -26.58 7.28 2.49
N LEU A 14 -25.55 6.45 2.33
CA LEU A 14 -24.34 6.79 1.59
C LEU A 14 -24.63 7.12 0.12
N ARG A 15 -25.59 6.44 -0.51
CA ARG A 15 -26.00 6.74 -1.89
C ARG A 15 -26.75 8.06 -2.05
N ARG A 16 -27.39 8.59 -0.98
CA ARG A 16 -28.16 9.85 -1.00
C ARG A 16 -27.35 11.08 -0.60
N VAL A 17 -26.33 10.93 0.24
CA VAL A 17 -25.49 12.06 0.68
C VAL A 17 -24.53 12.52 -0.42
N TYR A 18 -24.15 11.61 -1.35
CA TYR A 18 -23.22 11.94 -2.44
C TYR A 18 -23.83 12.73 -3.61
N ASN A 19 -25.16 12.84 -3.71
CA ASN A 19 -25.81 13.55 -4.83
C ASN A 19 -26.18 15.00 -4.52
N SER A 20 -25.84 15.57 -3.36
CA SER A 20 -26.32 16.90 -2.97
C SER A 20 -25.30 17.97 -2.59
N ALA A 21 -24.01 17.70 -2.72
CA ALA A 21 -22.99 18.71 -2.45
C ALA A 21 -21.98 18.79 -3.60
N LEU A 22 -22.16 19.78 -4.47
CA LEU A 22 -21.11 20.60 -5.07
C LEU A 22 -21.68 21.35 -6.29
N ALA A 23 -22.32 22.45 -5.98
CA ALA A 23 -22.43 23.57 -6.93
C ALA A 23 -21.70 24.76 -6.30
N THR A 24 -20.42 24.94 -6.64
CA THR A 24 -19.74 26.22 -6.51
C THR A 24 -18.94 26.53 -7.75
N ARG A 25 -19.23 27.71 -8.29
CA ARG A 25 -18.54 28.37 -9.40
C ARG A 25 -17.08 28.56 -9.07
N ASP A 26 -16.17 28.02 -9.89
CA ASP A 26 -15.07 28.78 -10.51
C ASP A 26 -14.30 27.85 -11.46
N GLY A 27 -13.91 28.42 -12.61
CA GLY A 27 -13.37 27.69 -13.75
C GLY A 27 -11.96 27.08 -13.50
N ARG A 28 -11.92 25.85 -13.02
CA ARG A 28 -10.76 24.96 -13.09
C ARG A 28 -11.19 23.63 -13.70
N ALA A 29 -10.31 23.07 -14.54
CA ALA A 29 -10.51 21.85 -15.29
C ALA A 29 -11.23 20.79 -14.43
N MET A 30 -12.43 20.34 -14.90
CA MET A 30 -13.22 19.29 -14.28
C MET A 30 -12.39 18.00 -14.21
N CYS A 31 -11.87 17.67 -13.01
CA CYS A 31 -11.59 16.28 -12.69
C CYS A 31 -12.90 15.52 -12.85
N LYS A 32 -12.94 14.54 -13.76
CA LYS A 32 -14.06 13.60 -13.86
C LYS A 32 -14.21 12.94 -12.49
N GLU A 33 -15.35 13.14 -11.82
CA GLU A 33 -15.69 12.36 -10.63
C GLU A 33 -15.61 10.87 -10.99
N LEU A 34 -14.66 10.16 -10.38
CA LEU A 34 -14.57 8.73 -10.52
C LEU A 34 -15.71 8.11 -9.71
N ASN A 35 -16.45 7.21 -10.34
CA ASN A 35 -17.49 6.44 -9.67
C ASN A 35 -16.78 5.34 -8.85
N THR A 36 -16.32 5.69 -7.65
CA THR A 36 -15.49 4.83 -6.79
C THR A 36 -16.20 3.52 -6.46
N LYS A 37 -15.55 2.40 -6.76
CA LYS A 37 -16.04 1.06 -6.43
C LYS A 37 -15.53 0.65 -5.05
N MET A 38 -16.45 0.45 -4.10
CA MET A 38 -16.14 -0.15 -2.79
C MET A 38 -16.20 -1.66 -2.88
N LEU A 39 -15.13 -2.35 -2.47
CA LEU A 39 -15.02 -3.81 -2.51
C LEU A 39 -14.67 -4.31 -1.09
N LEU A 40 -15.56 -5.09 -0.50
CA LEU A 40 -15.39 -5.63 0.85
C LEU A 40 -14.61 -6.94 0.81
N LEU A 41 -13.42 -6.95 1.41
CA LEU A 41 -12.61 -8.14 1.59
C LEU A 41 -13.04 -8.86 2.88
N SER A 42 -13.63 -10.06 2.77
CA SER A 42 -14.05 -10.83 3.94
C SER A 42 -12.83 -11.12 4.86
N PRO A 43 -12.94 -10.88 6.18
CA PRO A 43 -11.86 -11.17 7.14
C PRO A 43 -11.37 -12.63 7.08
N GLN A 44 -12.23 -13.55 6.66
CA GLN A 44 -11.92 -14.97 6.53
C GLN A 44 -11.23 -15.33 5.21
N SER A 45 -11.21 -14.43 4.21
CA SER A 45 -10.45 -14.61 2.97
C SER A 45 -8.95 -14.58 3.20
N GLN A 46 -8.50 -14.07 4.35
CA GLN A 46 -7.09 -14.07 4.76
C GLN A 46 -6.66 -15.41 5.39
N MET A 47 -7.58 -16.27 5.79
CA MET A 47 -7.31 -17.48 6.59
C MET A 47 -7.51 -18.82 5.87
N VAL A 48 -8.01 -18.89 4.64
CA VAL A 48 -8.45 -20.16 4.05
C VAL A 48 -7.44 -20.71 3.04
N MET A 49 -6.58 -21.60 3.53
CA MET A 49 -5.87 -22.60 2.72
C MET A 49 -6.17 -24.04 3.18
N ASN A 50 -7.13 -24.32 4.07
CA ASN A 50 -7.36 -25.66 4.57
C ASN A 50 -8.85 -26.00 4.69
N GLY A 51 -9.39 -26.71 3.68
CA GLY A 51 -10.62 -27.49 3.77
C GLY A 51 -11.69 -27.22 2.70
N PRO A 52 -12.27 -28.28 2.08
CA PRO A 52 -13.28 -28.14 1.04
C PRO A 52 -14.67 -27.97 1.67
N SER A 53 -15.30 -26.82 1.50
CA SER A 53 -16.73 -26.64 1.67
C SER A 53 -17.26 -25.64 0.62
N ALA A 54 -18.52 -25.79 0.19
CA ALA A 54 -19.16 -24.91 -0.79
C ALA A 54 -19.04 -23.42 -0.43
N ARG A 55 -19.01 -23.07 0.87
CA ARG A 55 -18.73 -21.72 1.36
C ARG A 55 -17.29 -21.26 1.11
N CYS A 56 -16.36 -22.19 0.89
CA CYS A 56 -14.97 -21.87 0.58
C CYS A 56 -14.83 -21.45 -0.89
N GLU A 57 -15.54 -22.12 -1.79
CA GLU A 57 -15.53 -21.81 -3.22
C GLU A 57 -16.13 -20.42 -3.50
N GLU A 58 -17.28 -20.10 -2.89
CA GLU A 58 -17.93 -18.78 -3.03
C GLU A 58 -17.02 -17.65 -2.54
N ARG A 59 -16.32 -17.82 -1.41
CA ARG A 59 -15.38 -16.83 -0.87
C ARG A 59 -14.11 -16.68 -1.71
N LEU A 60 -13.62 -17.77 -2.29
CA LEU A 60 -12.47 -17.71 -3.21
C LEU A 60 -12.86 -16.95 -4.49
N GLN A 61 -14.09 -17.14 -4.96
CA GLN A 61 -14.61 -16.43 -6.10
C GLN A 61 -14.77 -14.93 -5.82
N ASP A 62 -15.33 -14.55 -4.67
CA ASP A 62 -15.41 -13.13 -4.23
C ASP A 62 -14.04 -12.47 -4.15
N CYS A 63 -13.07 -13.14 -3.56
CA CYS A 63 -11.69 -12.62 -3.47
C CYS A 63 -11.06 -12.46 -4.87
N ALA A 64 -11.29 -13.41 -5.77
CA ALA A 64 -10.79 -13.34 -7.14
C ALA A 64 -11.42 -12.18 -7.92
N GLU A 65 -12.71 -11.91 -7.73
CA GLU A 65 -13.41 -10.77 -8.37
C GLU A 65 -12.87 -9.43 -7.85
N ILE A 66 -12.60 -9.33 -6.53
CA ILE A 66 -11.98 -8.13 -5.93
C ILE A 66 -10.59 -7.90 -6.51
N LEU A 67 -9.75 -8.95 -6.56
CA LEU A 67 -8.42 -8.89 -7.15
C LEU A 67 -8.49 -8.46 -8.62
N ASN A 68 -9.30 -9.13 -9.44
CA ASN A 68 -9.44 -8.81 -10.86
C ASN A 68 -9.91 -7.37 -11.11
N SER A 69 -10.89 -6.91 -10.31
CA SER A 69 -11.38 -5.53 -10.41
C SER A 69 -10.30 -4.52 -10.04
N THR A 70 -9.51 -4.81 -9.01
CA THR A 70 -8.42 -3.94 -8.54
C THR A 70 -7.27 -3.92 -9.54
N VAL A 71 -6.86 -5.09 -10.08
CA VAL A 71 -5.84 -5.21 -11.13
C VAL A 71 -6.26 -4.43 -12.37
N LYS A 72 -7.54 -4.56 -12.77
CA LYS A 72 -8.06 -3.82 -13.93
C LYS A 72 -7.92 -2.31 -13.72
N ALA A 73 -8.35 -1.78 -12.58
CA ALA A 73 -8.24 -0.36 -12.28
C ALA A 73 -6.77 0.12 -12.31
N LEU A 74 -5.85 -0.66 -11.73
CA LEU A 74 -4.41 -0.36 -11.76
C LEU A 74 -3.86 -0.34 -13.19
N LYS A 75 -4.20 -1.33 -14.01
CA LYS A 75 -3.76 -1.41 -15.42
C LYS A 75 -4.39 -0.31 -16.29
N ASP A 76 -5.56 0.18 -15.93
CA ASP A 76 -6.19 1.36 -16.56
C ASP A 76 -5.50 2.68 -16.10
N GLY A 77 -4.42 2.62 -15.31
CA GLY A 77 -3.66 3.78 -14.84
C GLY A 77 -4.31 4.54 -13.70
N GLN A 78 -5.24 3.92 -12.99
CA GLN A 78 -5.99 4.54 -11.91
C GLN A 78 -5.33 4.29 -10.55
N VAL A 79 -5.71 5.10 -9.55
CA VAL A 79 -5.28 4.96 -8.15
C VAL A 79 -6.34 4.21 -7.37
N VAL A 80 -5.88 3.28 -6.52
CA VAL A 80 -6.73 2.47 -5.65
C VAL A 80 -6.31 2.61 -4.19
N ALA A 81 -7.22 2.39 -3.24
CA ALA A 81 -6.88 2.22 -1.83
C ALA A 81 -6.95 0.74 -1.45
N VAL A 82 -5.94 0.29 -0.70
CA VAL A 82 -5.76 -1.13 -0.35
C VAL A 82 -5.33 -1.29 1.11
N PRO A 83 -5.77 -2.37 1.79
CA PRO A 83 -5.27 -2.72 3.12
C PRO A 83 -3.84 -3.29 3.01
N THR A 84 -3.03 -3.09 4.07
CA THR A 84 -1.74 -3.77 4.23
C THR A 84 -1.67 -4.44 5.60
N ASP A 85 -0.54 -5.01 5.95
CA ASP A 85 -0.24 -5.55 7.27
C ASP A 85 -0.01 -4.47 8.35
N THR A 86 -0.02 -3.17 7.98
CA THR A 86 0.21 -2.05 8.92
C THR A 86 -0.89 -0.99 8.87
N ILE A 87 -1.05 -0.30 7.76
CA ILE A 87 -1.98 0.82 7.54
C ILE A 87 -2.57 0.74 6.14
N TYR A 88 -3.69 1.41 5.89
CA TYR A 88 -4.20 1.55 4.52
C TYR A 88 -3.25 2.35 3.64
N GLY A 89 -3.15 1.93 2.37
CA GLY A 89 -2.29 2.57 1.38
C GLY A 89 -3.05 2.99 0.12
N LEU A 90 -2.57 4.06 -0.52
CA LEU A 90 -2.87 4.40 -1.91
C LEU A 90 -1.85 3.71 -2.80
N ALA A 91 -2.32 3.04 -3.83
CA ALA A 91 -1.47 2.30 -4.76
C ALA A 91 -1.78 2.64 -6.22
N CYS A 92 -0.75 2.66 -7.05
CA CYS A 92 -0.84 2.72 -8.51
C CYS A 92 0.31 1.90 -9.12
N LEU A 93 0.31 1.66 -10.42
CA LEU A 93 1.45 1.03 -11.10
C LEU A 93 2.68 1.96 -11.05
N ALA A 94 3.81 1.46 -10.55
CA ALA A 94 5.04 2.25 -10.41
C ALA A 94 5.69 2.63 -11.75
N GLN A 95 5.36 1.88 -12.81
CA GLN A 95 5.85 2.15 -14.16
C GLN A 95 4.97 3.16 -14.94
N ASN A 96 3.87 3.63 -14.34
CA ASN A 96 2.97 4.60 -14.97
C ASN A 96 3.15 5.99 -14.37
N SER A 97 3.89 6.87 -15.07
CA SER A 97 4.19 8.24 -14.65
C SER A 97 2.94 9.10 -14.39
N ASN A 98 1.87 8.92 -15.18
CA ASN A 98 0.62 9.65 -14.98
C ASN A 98 -0.09 9.21 -13.69
N ALA A 99 -0.10 7.91 -13.39
CA ALA A 99 -0.67 7.38 -12.16
C ALA A 99 0.12 7.84 -10.92
N ILE A 100 1.46 7.87 -11.01
CA ILE A 100 2.34 8.43 -9.97
C ILE A 100 2.00 9.90 -9.71
N LYS A 101 1.89 10.71 -10.76
CA LYS A 101 1.50 12.12 -10.63
C LYS A 101 0.14 12.25 -9.93
N THR A 102 -0.84 11.43 -10.32
CA THR A 102 -2.16 11.41 -9.67
C THR A 102 -2.05 11.11 -8.16
N VAL A 103 -1.19 10.17 -7.75
CA VAL A 103 -0.94 9.90 -6.32
C VAL A 103 -0.37 11.12 -5.62
N TYR A 104 0.58 11.83 -6.21
CA TYR A 104 1.13 13.05 -5.63
C TYR A 104 0.07 14.15 -5.52
N ASP A 105 -0.76 14.33 -6.55
CA ASP A 105 -1.87 15.30 -6.54
C ASP A 105 -2.88 15.00 -5.42
N ILE A 106 -3.31 13.73 -5.28
CA ILE A 106 -4.20 13.27 -4.19
C ILE A 106 -3.60 13.55 -2.82
N LYS A 107 -2.29 13.34 -2.66
CA LYS A 107 -1.58 13.57 -1.40
C LYS A 107 -1.39 15.06 -1.07
N GLY A 108 -1.60 15.96 -2.02
CA GLY A 108 -1.26 17.39 -1.86
C GLY A 108 0.23 17.58 -1.55
N ARG A 109 1.09 16.77 -2.19
CA ARG A 109 2.54 16.79 -1.95
C ARG A 109 3.28 17.48 -3.09
N ASP A 110 4.26 18.31 -2.73
CA ASP A 110 5.42 18.52 -3.58
C ASP A 110 6.20 17.19 -3.65
N GLY A 111 6.59 16.75 -4.83
CA GLY A 111 7.19 15.43 -5.09
C GLY A 111 8.44 15.03 -4.27
N GLN A 112 8.77 15.78 -3.22
CA GLN A 112 9.97 15.59 -2.40
C GLN A 112 9.95 14.42 -1.41
N LYS A 113 8.76 13.85 -1.11
CA LYS A 113 8.69 12.65 -0.23
C LYS A 113 8.60 11.40 -1.09
N PRO A 114 9.64 10.55 -1.11
CA PRO A 114 9.67 9.38 -1.95
C PRO A 114 8.48 8.43 -1.72
N LEU A 115 7.98 7.80 -2.79
CA LEU A 115 7.07 6.67 -2.73
C LEU A 115 7.88 5.39 -2.59
N ALA A 116 7.37 4.42 -1.82
CA ALA A 116 7.89 3.07 -1.83
C ALA A 116 7.27 2.26 -2.98
N ILE A 117 7.95 1.18 -3.39
CA ILE A 117 7.34 0.16 -4.22
C ILE A 117 6.92 -1.05 -3.39
N CYS A 118 5.83 -1.68 -3.82
CA CYS A 118 5.34 -2.92 -3.27
C CYS A 118 5.48 -4.01 -4.34
N VAL A 119 6.07 -5.15 -3.96
CA VAL A 119 6.26 -6.31 -4.84
C VAL A 119 5.67 -7.56 -4.21
N GLY A 120 5.49 -8.62 -4.99
CA GLY A 120 4.85 -9.85 -4.56
C GLY A 120 5.78 -10.84 -3.89
N GLU A 121 7.04 -10.87 -4.32
CA GLU A 121 8.04 -11.87 -3.94
C GLU A 121 9.44 -11.27 -3.82
N ILE A 122 10.34 -11.95 -3.08
CA ILE A 122 11.73 -11.49 -2.88
C ILE A 122 12.48 -11.41 -4.21
N GLN A 123 12.22 -12.31 -5.15
CA GLN A 123 12.85 -12.30 -6.46
C GLN A 123 12.54 -11.04 -7.29
N ASP A 124 11.37 -10.42 -7.07
CA ASP A 124 11.03 -9.16 -7.71
C ASP A 124 11.94 -8.01 -7.25
N ILE A 125 12.48 -8.07 -6.02
CA ILE A 125 13.38 -7.04 -5.49
C ILE A 125 14.62 -6.91 -6.36
N TYR A 126 15.21 -8.05 -6.79
CA TYR A 126 16.40 -8.07 -7.65
C TYR A 126 16.18 -7.49 -9.04
N LYS A 127 14.92 -7.48 -9.49
CA LYS A 127 14.56 -6.86 -10.77
C LYS A 127 14.54 -5.33 -10.69
N TYR A 128 14.09 -4.77 -9.56
CA TYR A 128 13.83 -3.34 -9.43
C TYR A 128 14.84 -2.60 -8.55
N CYS A 129 15.67 -3.34 -7.82
CA CYS A 129 16.68 -2.78 -6.92
C CYS A 129 18.04 -3.47 -7.13
N LYS A 130 19.12 -2.71 -6.91
CA LYS A 130 20.46 -3.27 -6.76
C LYS A 130 20.63 -3.72 -5.32
N VAL A 131 20.72 -5.01 -5.11
CA VAL A 131 20.77 -5.62 -3.77
C VAL A 131 22.23 -5.91 -3.41
N SER A 132 22.70 -5.28 -2.33
CA SER A 132 24.05 -5.45 -1.77
C SER A 132 24.08 -6.28 -0.49
N VAL A 133 22.91 -6.70 0.01
CA VAL A 133 22.76 -7.49 1.23
C VAL A 133 22.51 -8.97 0.89
N LYS A 134 22.70 -9.86 1.87
CA LYS A 134 22.44 -11.30 1.70
C LYS A 134 20.94 -11.57 1.52
N GLU A 135 20.60 -12.57 0.71
CA GLU A 135 19.20 -12.96 0.46
C GLU A 135 18.48 -13.41 1.73
N GLU A 136 19.20 -14.08 2.64
CA GLU A 136 18.65 -14.52 3.92
C GLU A 136 18.19 -13.34 4.78
N LEU A 137 18.88 -12.18 4.70
CA LEU A 137 18.46 -10.96 5.39
C LEU A 137 17.13 -10.44 4.83
N LEU A 138 16.96 -10.48 3.51
CA LEU A 138 15.69 -10.12 2.91
C LEU A 138 14.57 -11.04 3.39
N GLY A 139 14.83 -12.36 3.45
CA GLY A 139 13.88 -13.37 3.91
C GLY A 139 13.50 -13.28 5.39
N ASP A 140 14.40 -12.74 6.23
CA ASP A 140 14.12 -12.52 7.66
C ASP A 140 13.27 -11.26 7.92
N LEU A 141 13.29 -10.29 7.00
CA LEU A 141 12.57 -9.03 7.14
C LEU A 141 11.29 -8.95 6.29
N LEU A 142 11.21 -9.78 5.23
CA LEU A 142 10.12 -9.76 4.25
C LEU A 142 9.62 -11.19 3.95
N PRO A 143 8.31 -11.41 3.82
CA PRO A 143 7.22 -10.42 3.98
C PRO A 143 7.11 -9.90 5.41
N GLY A 144 6.76 -8.60 5.55
CA GLY A 144 6.60 -8.03 6.88
C GLY A 144 6.47 -6.50 6.89
N PRO A 145 6.35 -5.94 8.12
CA PRO A 145 6.12 -4.52 8.31
C PRO A 145 7.42 -3.69 8.25
N VAL A 146 8.28 -4.01 7.27
CA VAL A 146 9.54 -3.33 7.01
C VAL A 146 9.58 -2.83 5.57
N THR A 147 10.17 -1.66 5.36
CA THR A 147 10.48 -1.09 4.06
C THR A 147 11.99 -0.95 3.94
N LEU A 148 12.59 -1.66 3.00
CA LEU A 148 14.03 -1.63 2.75
C LEU A 148 14.34 -0.56 1.70
N VAL A 149 15.21 0.39 2.01
CA VAL A 149 15.68 1.37 1.04
C VAL A 149 16.97 0.86 0.41
N LEU A 150 16.94 0.71 -0.91
CA LEU A 150 18.00 0.15 -1.73
C LEU A 150 18.28 1.07 -2.92
N GLU A 151 19.40 0.88 -3.61
CA GLU A 151 19.67 1.55 -4.87
C GLU A 151 18.69 1.07 -5.94
N ARG A 152 18.09 2.02 -6.67
CA ARG A 152 17.12 1.73 -7.74
C ARG A 152 17.84 1.12 -8.94
N ALA A 153 17.25 0.05 -9.51
CA ALA A 153 17.67 -0.45 -10.81
C ALA A 153 17.15 0.43 -11.96
N GLU A 154 17.84 0.45 -13.09
CA GLU A 154 17.51 1.30 -14.24
C GLU A 154 16.14 0.99 -14.86
N VAL A 155 15.64 -0.25 -14.70
CA VAL A 155 14.34 -0.68 -15.21
C VAL A 155 13.16 0.00 -14.51
N LEU A 156 13.37 0.52 -13.29
CA LEU A 156 12.32 1.19 -12.53
C LEU A 156 12.15 2.63 -13.01
N ASN A 157 10.90 3.02 -13.24
CA ASN A 157 10.53 4.36 -13.69
C ASN A 157 11.20 5.47 -12.85
N THR A 158 11.89 6.38 -13.52
CA THR A 158 12.62 7.47 -12.90
C THR A 158 11.71 8.55 -12.32
N ASP A 159 10.48 8.70 -12.84
CA ASP A 159 9.50 9.65 -12.34
C ASP A 159 8.92 9.26 -10.97
N LEU A 160 9.16 8.01 -10.53
CA LEU A 160 8.69 7.55 -9.22
C LEU A 160 9.30 8.38 -8.09
N ASN A 161 10.62 8.58 -8.11
CA ASN A 161 11.37 9.34 -7.12
C ASN A 161 12.51 10.08 -7.84
N PRO A 162 12.23 11.19 -8.56
CA PRO A 162 13.21 11.81 -9.45
C PRO A 162 14.41 12.44 -8.72
N PHE A 163 14.30 12.66 -7.41
CA PHE A 163 15.31 13.37 -6.61
C PHE A 163 16.31 12.44 -5.91
N THR A 164 16.17 11.12 -6.06
CA THR A 164 17.03 10.16 -5.37
C THR A 164 17.27 8.92 -6.23
N PRO A 165 18.50 8.35 -6.21
CA PRO A 165 18.76 7.07 -6.81
C PRO A 165 18.24 5.89 -5.97
N LEU A 166 17.68 6.15 -4.78
CA LEU A 166 17.20 5.15 -3.85
C LEU A 166 15.69 4.94 -3.99
N VAL A 167 15.24 3.73 -3.66
CA VAL A 167 13.84 3.37 -3.60
C VAL A 167 13.56 2.49 -2.36
N GLY A 168 12.48 2.79 -1.66
CA GLY A 168 11.95 1.90 -0.63
C GLY A 168 11.20 0.74 -1.28
N VAL A 169 11.52 -0.49 -0.92
CA VAL A 169 10.80 -1.70 -1.37
C VAL A 169 10.19 -2.42 -0.19
N ARG A 170 8.99 -2.94 -0.37
CA ARG A 170 8.22 -3.66 0.65
C ARG A 170 7.50 -4.86 0.06
N ILE A 171 7.43 -5.93 0.84
CA ILE A 171 6.51 -7.06 0.63
C ILE A 171 5.64 -7.14 1.89
N PRO A 172 4.41 -6.61 1.88
CA PRO A 172 3.53 -6.69 3.05
C PRO A 172 3.22 -8.15 3.42
N ASP A 173 3.19 -8.46 4.71
CA ASP A 173 2.63 -9.74 5.17
C ASP A 173 1.10 -9.72 5.13
N HIS A 174 0.58 -9.58 3.94
CA HIS A 174 -0.85 -9.50 3.62
C HIS A 174 -1.13 -10.23 2.32
N ALA A 175 -1.84 -11.36 2.39
CA ALA A 175 -2.05 -12.27 1.25
C ALA A 175 -2.66 -11.57 0.03
N PHE A 176 -3.68 -10.71 0.24
CA PHE A 176 -4.29 -9.92 -0.83
C PHE A 176 -3.25 -9.03 -1.54
N MET A 177 -2.40 -8.31 -0.79
CA MET A 177 -1.40 -7.42 -1.38
C MET A 177 -0.35 -8.16 -2.18
N ARG A 178 0.17 -9.27 -1.65
CA ARG A 178 1.13 -10.10 -2.39
C ARG A 178 0.52 -10.61 -3.69
N ARG A 179 -0.71 -11.13 -3.62
CA ARG A 179 -1.40 -11.63 -4.82
C ARG A 179 -1.70 -10.53 -5.82
N LEU A 180 -2.09 -9.33 -5.35
CA LEU A 180 -2.32 -8.16 -6.20
C LEU A 180 -1.05 -7.80 -6.99
N CYS A 181 0.11 -7.71 -6.32
CA CYS A 181 1.39 -7.42 -6.96
C CYS A 181 1.75 -8.49 -8.01
N GLN A 182 1.60 -9.77 -7.67
CA GLN A 182 1.85 -10.88 -8.60
C GLN A 182 0.96 -10.80 -9.84
N MET A 183 -0.33 -10.52 -9.69
CA MET A 183 -1.28 -10.41 -10.80
C MET A 183 -1.06 -9.16 -11.66
N CYS A 184 -0.54 -8.08 -11.11
CA CYS A 184 -0.14 -6.91 -11.89
C CYS A 184 1.08 -7.20 -12.76
N GLY A 185 2.02 -8.04 -12.30
CA GLY A 185 3.25 -8.38 -12.99
C GLY A 185 4.30 -7.27 -13.00
N GLU A 186 4.05 -6.19 -12.27
CA GLU A 186 4.93 -5.04 -12.10
C GLU A 186 4.75 -4.42 -10.70
N PRO A 187 5.71 -3.61 -10.20
CA PRO A 187 5.64 -3.07 -8.85
C PRO A 187 4.54 -2.04 -8.72
N LEU A 188 3.94 -1.98 -7.53
CA LEU A 188 2.99 -0.94 -7.18
C LEU A 188 3.70 0.17 -6.41
N ALA A 189 3.59 1.43 -6.86
CA ALA A 189 3.92 2.56 -6.01
C ALA A 189 2.91 2.62 -4.85
N LEU A 190 3.41 2.75 -3.63
CA LEU A 190 2.60 2.67 -2.41
C LEU A 190 2.94 3.81 -1.45
N THR A 191 1.89 4.43 -0.91
CA THR A 191 1.98 5.42 0.17
C THR A 191 0.77 5.29 1.09
N SER A 192 0.83 5.84 2.32
CA SER A 192 -0.31 5.82 3.25
C SER A 192 -1.57 6.50 2.69
N ALA A 193 -2.76 5.95 2.99
CA ALA A 193 -4.05 6.47 2.50
C ALA A 193 -4.55 7.64 3.36
N ASN A 194 -3.80 8.75 3.37
CA ASN A 194 -4.14 9.99 4.07
C ASN A 194 -3.60 11.19 3.29
N ILE A 195 -4.14 12.37 3.51
CA ILE A 195 -3.53 13.63 3.05
C ILE A 195 -2.19 13.81 3.77
N SER A 196 -1.19 14.39 3.10
CA SER A 196 0.14 14.60 3.70
C SER A 196 0.03 15.30 5.05
N SER A 197 0.84 14.84 6.01
CA SER A 197 0.88 15.32 7.40
C SER A 197 -0.30 14.96 8.29
N HIS A 198 -1.34 14.29 7.77
CA HIS A 198 -2.40 13.72 8.60
C HIS A 198 -1.98 12.33 9.14
N SER A 199 -2.68 11.88 10.19
CA SER A 199 -2.45 10.56 10.78
C SER A 199 -2.68 9.44 9.78
N SER A 200 -1.91 8.36 9.91
CA SER A 200 -2.13 7.13 9.14
C SER A 200 -3.50 6.52 9.44
N THR A 201 -4.10 5.89 8.44
CA THR A 201 -5.46 5.36 8.51
C THR A 201 -5.45 3.85 8.63
N VAL A 202 -6.28 3.34 9.53
CA VAL A 202 -6.41 1.90 9.85
C VAL A 202 -7.81 1.36 9.52
N ALA A 203 -8.71 2.21 9.03
CA ALA A 203 -10.03 1.83 8.56
C ALA A 203 -10.45 2.73 7.39
N VAL A 204 -11.27 2.22 6.49
CA VAL A 204 -11.63 2.91 5.23
C VAL A 204 -12.38 4.21 5.45
N HIS A 205 -13.21 4.31 6.51
CA HIS A 205 -13.97 5.53 6.82
C HIS A 205 -13.08 6.71 7.24
N GLU A 206 -11.82 6.46 7.64
CA GLU A 206 -10.90 7.51 8.07
C GLU A 206 -10.30 8.32 6.91
N PHE A 207 -10.47 7.85 5.66
CA PHE A 207 -10.04 8.55 4.45
C PHE A 207 -11.16 8.67 3.40
N GLN A 208 -12.41 8.71 3.84
CA GLN A 208 -13.55 8.79 2.92
C GLN A 208 -13.53 10.04 2.03
N ASP A 209 -12.88 11.12 2.46
CA ASP A 209 -12.71 12.34 1.66
C ASP A 209 -11.84 12.10 0.41
N LEU A 210 -11.02 11.05 0.40
CA LEU A 210 -10.22 10.65 -0.75
C LEU A 210 -10.98 9.75 -1.73
N TRP A 211 -12.08 9.11 -1.31
CA TRP A 211 -12.78 8.14 -2.15
C TRP A 211 -13.14 8.66 -3.54
N PRO A 212 -13.66 9.89 -3.72
CA PRO A 212 -14.02 10.40 -5.04
C PRO A 212 -12.86 10.50 -6.03
N LEU A 213 -11.61 10.42 -5.53
CA LEU A 213 -10.40 10.48 -6.31
C LEU A 213 -9.81 9.09 -6.64
N LEU A 214 -10.45 8.03 -6.14
CA LEU A 214 -9.99 6.64 -6.24
C LEU A 214 -10.94 5.82 -7.11
N ALA A 215 -10.39 4.94 -7.94
CA ALA A 215 -11.21 4.04 -8.75
C ALA A 215 -11.81 2.90 -7.93
N VAL A 216 -11.01 2.35 -7.01
CA VAL A 216 -11.39 1.24 -6.15
C VAL A 216 -10.90 1.52 -4.73
N VAL A 217 -11.75 1.22 -3.75
CA VAL A 217 -11.38 1.13 -2.34
C VAL A 217 -11.64 -0.31 -1.89
N VAL A 218 -10.58 -1.03 -1.53
CA VAL A 218 -10.69 -2.38 -0.97
C VAL A 218 -10.79 -2.28 0.54
N ASP A 219 -11.95 -2.62 1.08
CA ASP A 219 -12.19 -2.62 2.52
C ASP A 219 -11.82 -3.98 3.12
N GLY A 220 -10.70 -4.03 3.82
CA GLY A 220 -10.20 -5.19 4.58
C GLY A 220 -10.63 -5.16 6.05
N GLY A 221 -11.54 -4.26 6.44
CA GLY A 221 -11.89 -4.00 7.82
C GLY A 221 -10.83 -3.18 8.57
N PRO A 222 -10.93 -3.05 9.88
CA PRO A 222 -9.90 -2.42 10.70
C PRO A 222 -8.60 -3.23 10.67
N ILE A 223 -7.48 -2.56 10.40
CA ILE A 223 -6.14 -3.17 10.29
C ILE A 223 -5.14 -2.48 11.23
N GLY A 224 -3.96 -3.10 11.41
CA GLY A 224 -2.92 -2.56 12.25
C GLY A 224 -3.28 -2.54 13.74
N ASP A 225 -2.60 -1.71 14.48
CA ASP A 225 -2.79 -1.55 15.92
C ASP A 225 -3.12 -0.09 16.31
N LYS A 226 -3.29 0.15 17.61
CA LYS A 226 -3.59 1.49 18.15
C LYS A 226 -2.47 2.50 17.94
N SER A 227 -1.23 2.06 17.71
CA SER A 227 -0.09 2.95 17.48
C SER A 227 -0.19 3.70 16.15
N ARG A 228 -0.93 3.14 15.16
CA ARG A 228 -1.04 3.66 13.79
C ARG A 228 0.32 3.82 13.09
N LEU A 229 1.32 3.10 13.59
CA LEU A 229 2.64 3.13 12.97
C LEU A 229 2.62 2.35 11.66
N GLY A 230 3.19 2.95 10.62
CA GLY A 230 3.48 2.26 9.40
C GLY A 230 4.70 1.35 9.54
N SER A 231 5.18 0.81 8.42
CA SER A 231 6.41 0.00 8.38
C SER A 231 7.61 0.75 8.93
N THR A 232 8.53 0.02 9.54
CA THR A 232 9.89 0.52 9.80
C THR A 232 10.62 0.72 8.48
N VAL A 233 11.23 1.88 8.28
CA VAL A 233 11.98 2.20 7.06
C VAL A 233 13.46 2.18 7.38
N VAL A 234 14.20 1.28 6.75
CA VAL A 234 15.63 1.10 6.95
C VAL A 234 16.39 1.22 5.62
N ASP A 235 17.42 2.03 5.62
CA ASP A 235 18.36 2.18 4.51
C ASP A 235 19.44 1.09 4.59
N LEU A 236 19.53 0.28 3.57
CA LEU A 236 20.52 -0.79 3.37
C LEU A 236 21.34 -0.57 2.09
N SER A 237 21.38 0.64 1.56
CA SER A 237 22.09 0.97 0.33
C SER A 237 23.61 0.91 0.47
N VAL A 238 24.14 0.99 1.71
CA VAL A 238 25.57 0.94 1.98
C VAL A 238 25.95 -0.44 2.54
N LEU A 239 26.86 -1.12 1.87
CA LEU A 239 27.30 -2.47 2.26
C LEU A 239 27.82 -2.51 3.71
N GLY A 240 27.34 -3.49 4.49
CA GLY A 240 27.74 -3.71 5.88
C GLY A 240 27.18 -2.69 6.90
N LYS A 241 26.33 -1.76 6.43
CA LYS A 241 25.77 -0.69 7.25
C LYS A 241 24.26 -0.63 7.11
N TYR A 242 23.61 -0.02 8.10
CA TYR A 242 22.19 0.34 8.03
C TYR A 242 21.93 1.72 8.63
N ARG A 243 20.80 2.31 8.30
CA ARG A 243 20.30 3.52 8.95
C ARG A 243 18.77 3.44 9.04
N ILE A 244 18.23 3.66 10.23
CA ILE A 244 16.78 3.79 10.39
C ILE A 244 16.34 5.18 9.93
N ILE A 245 15.64 5.22 8.78
CA ILE A 245 15.07 6.46 8.24
C ILE A 245 13.81 6.85 9.01
N ARG A 246 13.00 5.84 9.39
CA ARG A 246 11.77 6.04 10.15
C ARG A 246 11.49 4.84 11.02
N PRO A 247 11.46 4.99 12.35
CA PRO A 247 10.99 3.96 13.24
C PRO A 247 9.50 3.69 12.97
N GLY A 248 9.13 2.42 12.85
CA GLY A 248 7.77 1.94 12.61
C GLY A 248 7.39 0.85 13.62
N CYS A 249 6.31 0.10 13.31
CA CYS A 249 5.79 -0.92 14.21
C CYS A 249 6.75 -2.11 14.44
N ALA A 250 7.73 -2.35 13.55
CA ALA A 250 8.74 -3.40 13.67
C ALA A 250 10.15 -2.86 14.04
N PHE A 251 10.26 -1.68 14.64
CA PHE A 251 11.56 -1.04 14.87
C PHE A 251 12.54 -1.96 15.63
N SER A 252 12.17 -2.39 16.84
CA SER A 252 13.06 -3.17 17.70
C SER A 252 13.47 -4.51 17.08
N SER A 253 12.51 -5.24 16.50
CA SER A 253 12.81 -6.53 15.85
C SER A 253 13.67 -6.37 14.60
N THR A 254 13.48 -5.28 13.84
CA THR A 254 14.32 -4.97 12.68
C THR A 254 15.77 -4.71 13.12
N VAL A 255 16.00 -3.87 14.13
CA VAL A 255 17.34 -3.59 14.66
C VAL A 255 17.99 -4.85 15.19
N ASP A 256 17.27 -5.68 15.97
CA ASP A 256 17.78 -6.96 16.48
C ASP A 256 18.26 -7.89 15.34
N VAL A 257 17.50 -7.99 14.26
CA VAL A 257 17.91 -8.78 13.09
C VAL A 257 19.17 -8.20 12.46
N LEU A 258 19.20 -6.90 12.17
CA LEU A 258 20.33 -6.25 11.49
C LEU A 258 21.62 -6.35 12.27
N GLU A 259 21.60 -6.08 13.57
CA GLU A 259 22.79 -6.05 14.44
C GLU A 259 23.20 -7.45 14.90
N ARG A 260 22.28 -8.19 15.56
CA ARG A 260 22.65 -9.44 16.22
C ARG A 260 22.81 -10.60 15.27
N LYS A 261 21.97 -10.68 14.23
CA LYS A 261 22.05 -11.81 13.28
C LYS A 261 22.99 -11.53 12.13
N TYR A 262 23.03 -10.30 11.61
CA TYR A 262 23.84 -9.96 10.43
C TYR A 262 25.04 -9.08 10.71
N GLY A 263 25.20 -8.54 11.92
CA GLY A 263 26.36 -7.76 12.32
C GLY A 263 26.52 -6.44 11.57
N LEU A 264 25.43 -5.86 11.08
CA LEU A 264 25.48 -4.56 10.40
C LEU A 264 25.68 -3.45 11.43
N SER A 265 26.40 -2.40 11.02
CA SER A 265 26.66 -1.21 11.86
C SER A 265 25.67 -0.10 11.54
N ASP A 266 25.10 0.51 12.58
CA ASP A 266 24.25 1.71 12.44
C ASP A 266 25.12 2.90 11.98
N THR A 267 24.67 3.62 10.95
CA THR A 267 25.27 4.88 10.50
C THR A 267 24.47 6.11 10.92
N GLY A 268 23.41 5.92 11.71
CA GLY A 268 22.65 7.03 12.26
C GLY A 268 23.51 7.88 13.21
N ASP A 269 23.62 9.16 12.95
CA ASP A 269 24.09 10.11 13.95
C ASP A 269 23.04 10.11 15.08
N HIS A 270 23.39 9.49 16.20
CA HIS A 270 22.64 9.61 17.45
C HIS A 270 22.77 11.06 17.96
N GLN A 271 21.98 11.98 17.39
CA GLN A 271 21.76 13.32 17.96
C GLN A 271 20.50 13.33 18.81
#